data_b03904816ae13a1ac236be4b116c9105
#
_entry.id   b03904816ae13a1ac236be4b116c9105
#
_cell.length_a   1.000
_cell.length_b   1.000
_cell.length_c   1.000
_cell.angle_alpha   90.00
_cell.angle_beta   90.00
_cell.angle_gamma   90.00
#
_symmetry.space_group_name_H-M   'P 1'
#
loop_
_entity.id
_entity.type
_entity.pdbx_description
1 polymer ?
#
loop_
_entity_poly.entity_id
_entity_poly.type
_entity_poly.pdbx_seq_one_letter_code
_entity_poly.pdbx_strand_id
1 'polypeptide(L)'
;MPALKAARPTLLRPWREAVWRDQDYWAWLLLILGVLLVIRLLALFFAETDLFFDEAQYWSWSRDLAFGYFSKPPLIAWLIRSATEICGDAEWCVRAPSPILYTVTSILVFLAARALYGDRIGFWSAVVFATLPAATFSSLLISTDVPLVLFWTLAFYGWIKLIESREMRFALLIGVSLGLGLLAKYAAVYFLLCVAIDAWSDARARDALRGARGVVILAIALTFLAPNLLWNASHGFATLSHTAENAGWKGFPFRLDDGLEFLGSQFAVFGPILFAVLIVVAWRAARRGCEQPECRLLAFSVPVILLLILQALLSRALANWAAVAYPAATILVTAELLRHWPRLFRVSLWLHLGAALVITIAPLFAKRLTALTGPEWNPYARVLGWHDLAAATQRLAAAQGAKSVLTDNREVTAELLYYLRDTTLPITIWFRAQTPRNHFEMTRPFTEAAPEPVLYVTLIQTKTSVLKRFDTSQPIGKQQFPTDAQPVREARFYLLKGYEGDNAD
;
A
#
# COMPACT_ATOMS: atom_id res chain seq x y z
N MET A 1 -10.13 -73.09 -16.85
CA MET A 1 -9.80 -72.00 -17.81
C MET A 1 -9.88 -70.66 -17.03
N PRO A 2 -8.77 -70.01 -16.72
CA PRO A 2 -8.81 -68.68 -16.07
C PRO A 2 -8.76 -67.60 -17.12
N ALA A 3 -9.65 -66.61 -16.99
CA ALA A 3 -9.80 -65.46 -17.84
C ALA A 3 -8.61 -64.47 -17.69
N LEU A 4 -7.96 -64.19 -18.82
CA LEU A 4 -6.98 -63.14 -18.98
C LEU A 4 -7.59 -61.74 -18.71
N LYS A 5 -7.18 -61.09 -17.62
CA LYS A 5 -7.39 -59.65 -17.41
C LYS A 5 -6.40 -58.91 -18.31
N ALA A 6 -6.92 -58.28 -19.36
CA ALA A 6 -6.18 -57.39 -20.21
C ALA A 6 -5.74 -56.14 -19.40
N ALA A 7 -4.43 -55.97 -19.27
CA ALA A 7 -3.83 -54.76 -18.73
C ALA A 7 -4.05 -53.59 -19.71
N ARG A 8 -4.79 -52.57 -19.31
CA ARG A 8 -4.89 -51.29 -20.03
C ARG A 8 -3.53 -50.59 -19.98
N PRO A 9 -2.99 -50.11 -21.11
CA PRO A 9 -1.74 -49.35 -21.11
C PRO A 9 -1.97 -48.00 -20.43
N THR A 10 -1.30 -47.78 -19.33
CA THR A 10 -1.18 -46.47 -18.68
C THR A 10 -0.25 -45.56 -19.51
N LEU A 11 -0.81 -45.00 -20.58
CA LEU A 11 -0.21 -43.89 -21.31
C LEU A 11 -0.64 -42.62 -20.57
N LEU A 12 0.23 -42.12 -19.76
CA LEU A 12 0.54 -40.77 -19.35
C LEU A 12 1.25 -40.86 -17.98
N ARG A 13 2.54 -41.18 -18.01
CA ARG A 13 3.37 -40.85 -16.83
C ARG A 13 3.34 -39.34 -16.69
N PRO A 14 2.84 -38.84 -15.56
CA PRO A 14 3.06 -37.43 -15.24
C PRO A 14 4.57 -37.21 -15.22
N TRP A 15 4.97 -36.03 -15.65
CA TRP A 15 6.33 -35.54 -15.61
C TRP A 15 7.02 -36.10 -14.38
N ARG A 16 8.13 -36.83 -14.58
CA ARG A 16 8.98 -37.31 -13.51
C ARG A 16 9.13 -36.10 -12.56
N GLU A 17 8.65 -36.27 -11.35
CA GLU A 17 9.03 -35.41 -10.23
C GLU A 17 10.56 -35.44 -10.26
N ALA A 18 11.16 -34.35 -10.77
CA ALA A 18 12.52 -34.05 -10.44
C ALA A 18 12.48 -33.99 -8.92
N VAL A 19 13.13 -34.93 -8.26
CA VAL A 19 13.19 -35.05 -6.81
C VAL A 19 14.08 -33.89 -6.38
N TRP A 20 13.44 -32.69 -6.28
CA TRP A 20 14.06 -31.54 -5.66
C TRP A 20 14.20 -31.93 -4.20
N ARG A 21 15.44 -32.02 -3.71
CA ARG A 21 15.70 -32.18 -2.29
C ARG A 21 15.16 -30.95 -1.57
N ASP A 22 14.72 -31.09 -0.33
CA ASP A 22 14.16 -29.96 0.47
C ASP A 22 15.08 -28.73 0.48
N GLN A 23 16.40 -28.94 0.40
CA GLN A 23 17.40 -27.88 0.28
C GLN A 23 17.33 -27.09 -1.04
N ASP A 24 16.82 -27.69 -2.12
CA ASP A 24 16.76 -27.05 -3.42
C ASP A 24 15.66 -25.98 -3.48
N TYR A 25 14.52 -26.17 -2.77
CA TYR A 25 13.45 -25.18 -2.75
C TYR A 25 13.87 -23.84 -2.14
N TRP A 26 14.68 -23.86 -1.06
CA TRP A 26 15.23 -22.64 -0.47
C TRP A 26 16.17 -21.91 -1.43
N ALA A 27 17.12 -22.62 -2.01
CA ALA A 27 18.09 -22.03 -2.92
C ALA A 27 17.42 -21.36 -4.12
N TRP A 28 16.49 -22.08 -4.76
CA TRP A 28 15.72 -21.56 -5.89
C TRP A 28 14.80 -20.40 -5.50
N LEU A 29 14.16 -20.47 -4.34
CA LEU A 29 13.33 -19.36 -3.85
C LEU A 29 14.15 -18.09 -3.67
N LEU A 30 15.28 -18.17 -2.95
CA LEU A 30 16.14 -17.03 -2.73
C LEU A 30 16.72 -16.47 -4.03
N LEU A 31 17.08 -17.32 -4.98
CA LEU A 31 17.53 -16.89 -6.30
C LEU A 31 16.42 -16.14 -7.04
N ILE A 32 15.20 -16.69 -7.14
CA ILE A 32 14.08 -16.05 -7.85
C ILE A 32 13.71 -14.73 -7.19
N LEU A 33 13.55 -14.71 -5.85
CA LEU A 33 13.20 -13.50 -5.12
C LEU A 33 14.31 -12.45 -5.19
N GLY A 34 15.57 -12.87 -5.15
CA GLY A 34 16.73 -11.99 -5.32
C GLY A 34 16.77 -11.36 -6.71
N VAL A 35 16.55 -12.14 -7.76
CA VAL A 35 16.46 -11.64 -9.15
C VAL A 35 15.28 -10.67 -9.30
N LEU A 36 14.11 -11.00 -8.78
CA LEU A 36 12.94 -10.10 -8.79
C LEU A 36 13.21 -8.80 -8.03
N LEU A 37 13.87 -8.87 -6.87
CA LEU A 37 14.27 -7.68 -6.11
C LEU A 37 15.19 -6.77 -6.91
N VAL A 38 16.23 -7.34 -7.52
CA VAL A 38 17.17 -6.57 -8.36
C VAL A 38 16.45 -5.92 -9.54
N ILE A 39 15.60 -6.67 -10.26
CA ILE A 39 14.81 -6.14 -11.38
C ILE A 39 13.94 -4.97 -10.92
N ARG A 40 13.25 -5.07 -9.77
CA ARG A 40 12.39 -4.02 -9.23
C ARG A 40 13.18 -2.78 -8.79
N LEU A 41 14.33 -2.97 -8.15
CA LEU A 41 15.21 -1.85 -7.78
C LEU A 41 15.75 -1.13 -9.01
N LEU A 42 16.15 -1.88 -10.06
CA LEU A 42 16.55 -1.29 -11.34
C LEU A 42 15.38 -0.57 -12.04
N ALA A 43 14.18 -1.16 -12.01
CA ALA A 43 12.99 -0.52 -12.54
C ALA A 43 12.67 0.81 -11.83
N LEU A 44 12.81 0.87 -10.50
CA LEU A 44 12.66 2.11 -9.73
C LEU A 44 13.74 3.13 -10.09
N PHE A 45 14.99 2.69 -10.24
CA PHE A 45 16.12 3.59 -10.56
C PHE A 45 15.99 4.25 -11.93
N PHE A 46 15.44 3.52 -12.92
CA PHE A 46 15.26 4.02 -14.28
C PHE A 46 13.83 4.50 -14.60
N ALA A 47 12.91 4.52 -13.60
CA ALA A 47 11.56 4.99 -13.81
C ALA A 47 11.52 6.47 -14.20
N GLU A 48 10.67 6.80 -15.18
CA GLU A 48 10.41 8.19 -15.61
C GLU A 48 9.35 8.90 -14.76
N THR A 49 8.86 8.25 -13.70
CA THR A 49 7.75 8.73 -12.88
C THR A 49 8.23 9.53 -11.68
N ASP A 50 7.67 10.72 -11.51
CA ASP A 50 7.78 11.51 -10.28
C ASP A 50 7.18 10.75 -9.08
N LEU A 51 7.42 11.21 -7.85
CA LEU A 51 6.70 10.69 -6.69
C LEU A 51 5.19 10.93 -6.83
N PHE A 52 4.41 10.04 -6.28
CA PHE A 52 2.99 10.28 -6.04
C PHE A 52 2.85 11.20 -4.81
N PHE A 53 1.92 12.11 -4.82
CA PHE A 53 1.82 13.12 -3.77
C PHE A 53 1.72 12.56 -2.33
N ASP A 54 1.19 11.34 -2.15
CA ASP A 54 1.25 10.70 -0.84
C ASP A 54 2.68 10.26 -0.49
N GLU A 55 3.49 9.80 -1.46
CA GLU A 55 4.91 9.46 -1.26
C GLU A 55 5.72 10.70 -0.88
N ALA A 56 5.52 11.82 -1.59
CA ALA A 56 6.13 13.11 -1.28
C ALA A 56 5.72 13.61 0.11
N GLN A 57 4.45 13.44 0.50
CA GLN A 57 3.97 13.75 1.84
C GLN A 57 4.64 12.87 2.90
N TYR A 58 4.76 11.55 2.67
CA TYR A 58 5.41 10.64 3.63
C TYR A 58 6.91 10.94 3.74
N TRP A 59 7.55 11.34 2.63
CA TRP A 59 8.92 11.84 2.67
C TRP A 59 9.02 13.12 3.52
N SER A 60 8.12 14.09 3.37
CA SER A 60 8.12 15.29 4.19
C SER A 60 7.97 14.98 5.69
N TRP A 61 7.15 13.98 6.04
CA TRP A 61 7.04 13.48 7.42
C TRP A 61 8.31 12.82 7.93
N SER A 62 9.05 12.17 7.04
CA SER A 62 10.33 11.55 7.41
C SER A 62 11.41 12.57 7.79
N ARG A 63 11.23 13.86 7.47
CA ARG A 63 12.14 14.94 7.89
C ARG A 63 11.89 15.43 9.31
N ASP A 64 10.66 15.21 9.81
CA ASP A 64 10.23 15.58 11.17
C ASP A 64 9.53 14.37 11.81
N LEU A 65 10.33 13.49 12.45
CA LEU A 65 9.83 12.23 13.00
C LEU A 65 8.95 12.44 14.21
N ALA A 66 7.73 11.91 14.13
CA ALA A 66 6.73 11.94 15.19
C ALA A 66 6.15 10.54 15.43
N PHE A 67 5.35 10.40 16.50
CA PHE A 67 4.62 9.16 16.77
C PHE A 67 3.24 9.09 16.08
N GLY A 68 2.90 10.08 15.26
CA GLY A 68 1.69 10.12 14.45
C GLY A 68 1.72 11.31 13.50
N TYR A 69 0.89 11.25 12.47
CA TYR A 69 0.68 12.31 11.50
C TYR A 69 -0.81 12.47 11.23
N PHE A 70 -1.21 13.58 10.62
CA PHE A 70 -2.62 13.92 10.42
C PHE A 70 -3.46 12.75 9.89
N SER A 71 -2.96 12.00 8.90
CA SER A 71 -3.77 10.99 8.21
C SER A 71 -3.30 9.55 8.39
N LYS A 72 -2.12 9.31 8.98
CA LYS A 72 -1.53 7.96 9.10
C LYS A 72 -0.72 7.80 10.38
N PRO A 73 -0.62 6.57 10.91
CA PRO A 73 0.37 6.20 11.91
C PRO A 73 1.81 6.36 11.39
N PRO A 74 2.85 6.33 12.26
CA PRO A 74 4.17 6.86 11.95
C PRO A 74 5.10 5.96 11.13
N LEU A 75 4.85 4.65 11.04
CA LEU A 75 5.85 3.68 10.56
C LEU A 75 6.33 3.95 9.13
N ILE A 76 5.45 4.49 8.26
CA ILE A 76 5.83 4.80 6.87
C ILE A 76 6.92 5.89 6.81
N ALA A 77 6.81 6.92 7.65
CA ALA A 77 7.80 7.98 7.73
C ALA A 77 9.15 7.47 8.27
N TRP A 78 9.13 6.59 9.26
CA TRP A 78 10.34 5.97 9.82
C TRP A 78 11.06 5.08 8.81
N LEU A 79 10.31 4.33 7.98
CA LEU A 79 10.87 3.49 6.91
C LEU A 79 11.53 4.35 5.82
N ILE A 80 10.87 5.42 5.38
CA ILE A 80 11.44 6.35 4.39
C ILE A 80 12.69 7.02 4.96
N ARG A 81 12.66 7.49 6.21
CA ARG A 81 13.83 8.06 6.88
C ARG A 81 15.00 7.07 6.87
N SER A 82 14.76 5.83 7.27
CA SER A 82 15.80 4.80 7.30
C SER A 82 16.42 4.55 5.93
N ALA A 83 15.63 4.57 4.86
CA ALA A 83 16.13 4.40 3.50
C ALA A 83 16.92 5.62 3.04
N THR A 84 16.36 6.82 3.20
CA THR A 84 16.97 8.07 2.72
C THR A 84 18.25 8.45 3.46
N GLU A 85 18.45 8.00 4.69
CA GLU A 85 19.73 8.11 5.39
C GLU A 85 20.85 7.24 4.78
N ILE A 86 20.47 6.17 4.07
CA ILE A 86 21.43 5.24 3.45
C ILE A 86 21.77 5.65 2.02
N CYS A 87 20.75 6.01 1.21
CA CYS A 87 20.88 6.20 -0.24
C CYS A 87 20.44 7.58 -0.75
N GLY A 88 20.13 8.53 0.14
CA GLY A 88 19.74 9.89 -0.23
C GLY A 88 18.26 10.03 -0.58
N ASP A 89 17.90 11.22 -1.04
CA ASP A 89 16.49 11.62 -1.23
C ASP A 89 15.97 11.42 -2.67
N ALA A 90 16.64 10.63 -3.49
CA ALA A 90 16.13 10.31 -4.84
C ALA A 90 14.83 9.48 -4.78
N GLU A 91 13.95 9.61 -5.79
CA GLU A 91 12.64 8.91 -5.85
C GLU A 91 12.79 7.40 -5.65
N TRP A 92 13.78 6.78 -6.32
CA TRP A 92 14.04 5.36 -6.19
C TRP A 92 14.40 4.95 -4.76
N CYS A 93 15.12 5.81 -4.03
CA CYS A 93 15.51 5.55 -2.65
C CYS A 93 14.33 5.67 -1.69
N VAL A 94 13.47 6.67 -1.87
CA VAL A 94 12.20 6.80 -1.13
C VAL A 94 11.34 5.55 -1.30
N ARG A 95 11.33 4.94 -2.49
CA ARG A 95 10.55 3.74 -2.84
C ARG A 95 11.23 2.41 -2.50
N ALA A 96 12.55 2.40 -2.33
CA ALA A 96 13.36 1.17 -2.13
C ALA A 96 12.87 0.25 -0.99
N PRO A 97 12.31 0.74 0.14
CA PRO A 97 11.75 -0.15 1.14
C PRO A 97 10.67 -1.09 0.60
N SER A 98 9.90 -0.67 -0.40
CA SER A 98 8.76 -1.45 -0.91
C SER A 98 9.16 -2.80 -1.52
N PRO A 99 10.03 -2.89 -2.54
CA PRO A 99 10.43 -4.17 -3.09
C PRO A 99 11.18 -5.05 -2.07
N ILE A 100 11.92 -4.44 -1.14
CA ILE A 100 12.61 -5.17 -0.06
C ILE A 100 11.59 -5.84 0.86
N LEU A 101 10.62 -5.09 1.37
CA LEU A 101 9.61 -5.61 2.29
C LEU A 101 8.69 -6.64 1.63
N TYR A 102 8.31 -6.47 0.34
CA TYR A 102 7.57 -7.49 -0.41
C TYR A 102 8.38 -8.77 -0.64
N THR A 103 9.70 -8.67 -0.81
CA THR A 103 10.59 -9.84 -0.87
C THR A 103 10.58 -10.59 0.45
N VAL A 104 10.73 -9.89 1.59
CA VAL A 104 10.64 -10.49 2.92
C VAL A 104 9.25 -11.09 3.17
N THR A 105 8.19 -10.41 2.74
CA THR A 105 6.81 -10.93 2.84
C THR A 105 6.65 -12.23 2.06
N SER A 106 7.23 -12.33 0.86
CA SER A 106 7.20 -13.57 0.06
C SER A 106 7.90 -14.73 0.77
N ILE A 107 9.01 -14.45 1.47
CA ILE A 107 9.69 -15.46 2.31
C ILE A 107 8.78 -15.88 3.48
N LEU A 108 8.07 -14.95 4.10
CA LEU A 108 7.12 -15.27 5.18
C LEU A 108 5.94 -16.10 4.68
N VAL A 109 5.44 -15.83 3.47
CA VAL A 109 4.43 -16.66 2.79
C VAL A 109 4.95 -18.08 2.56
N PHE A 110 6.21 -18.24 2.12
CA PHE A 110 6.85 -19.55 2.03
C PHE A 110 6.85 -20.27 3.38
N LEU A 111 7.32 -19.61 4.44
CA LEU A 111 7.41 -20.21 5.78
C LEU A 111 6.05 -20.62 6.34
N ALA A 112 5.02 -19.77 6.14
CA ALA A 112 3.66 -20.05 6.56
C ALA A 112 3.06 -21.25 5.78
N ALA A 113 3.21 -21.23 4.45
CA ALA A 113 2.71 -22.30 3.60
C ALA A 113 3.46 -23.62 3.81
N ARG A 114 4.79 -23.56 4.03
CA ARG A 114 5.62 -24.70 4.38
C ARG A 114 5.15 -25.38 5.67
N ALA A 115 4.86 -24.59 6.70
CA ALA A 115 4.36 -25.11 7.97
C ALA A 115 3.01 -25.81 7.84
N LEU A 116 2.17 -25.42 6.88
CA LEU A 116 0.83 -25.98 6.66
C LEU A 116 0.81 -27.13 5.64
N TYR A 117 1.64 -27.08 4.62
CA TYR A 117 1.52 -27.95 3.43
C TYR A 117 2.86 -28.51 2.90
N GLY A 118 4.00 -28.14 3.51
CA GLY A 118 5.34 -28.56 3.08
C GLY A 118 5.97 -27.66 2.00
N ASP A 119 7.21 -27.99 1.64
CA ASP A 119 8.11 -27.13 0.87
C ASP A 119 7.61 -26.80 -0.54
N ARG A 120 7.04 -27.77 -1.25
CA ARG A 120 6.55 -27.57 -2.63
C ARG A 120 5.43 -26.51 -2.70
N ILE A 121 4.43 -26.60 -1.81
CA ILE A 121 3.34 -25.62 -1.77
C ILE A 121 3.89 -24.28 -1.25
N GLY A 122 4.80 -24.31 -0.27
CA GLY A 122 5.50 -23.14 0.22
C GLY A 122 6.17 -22.35 -0.90
N PHE A 123 7.01 -23.03 -1.68
CA PHE A 123 7.74 -22.43 -2.80
C PHE A 123 6.81 -21.76 -3.81
N TRP A 124 5.81 -22.49 -4.29
CA TRP A 124 4.89 -21.96 -5.29
C TRP A 124 4.00 -20.84 -4.72
N SER A 125 3.60 -20.90 -3.45
CA SER A 125 2.85 -19.82 -2.80
C SER A 125 3.66 -18.53 -2.73
N ALA A 126 4.95 -18.62 -2.41
CA ALA A 126 5.83 -17.46 -2.38
C ALA A 126 6.07 -16.85 -3.76
N VAL A 127 6.30 -17.71 -4.79
CA VAL A 127 6.46 -17.24 -6.18
C VAL A 127 5.18 -16.58 -6.70
N VAL A 128 4.02 -17.19 -6.46
CA VAL A 128 2.72 -16.62 -6.83
C VAL A 128 2.49 -15.30 -6.11
N PHE A 129 2.73 -15.23 -4.79
CA PHE A 129 2.58 -13.98 -4.03
C PHE A 129 3.50 -12.89 -4.55
N ALA A 130 4.77 -13.19 -4.80
CA ALA A 130 5.74 -12.24 -5.34
C ALA A 130 5.34 -11.68 -6.72
N THR A 131 4.57 -12.44 -7.50
CA THR A 131 4.14 -12.07 -8.86
C THR A 131 2.68 -11.62 -8.95
N LEU A 132 1.94 -11.56 -7.83
CA LEU A 132 0.60 -10.96 -7.81
C LEU A 132 0.62 -9.57 -8.43
N PRO A 133 -0.37 -9.17 -9.25
CA PRO A 133 -0.44 -7.82 -9.80
C PRO A 133 -0.35 -6.74 -8.71
N ALA A 134 -1.10 -6.89 -7.61
CA ALA A 134 -1.04 -5.95 -6.49
C ALA A 134 0.33 -5.90 -5.81
N ALA A 135 0.97 -7.04 -5.53
CA ALA A 135 2.28 -7.09 -4.89
C ALA A 135 3.36 -6.48 -5.81
N THR A 136 3.26 -6.73 -7.11
CA THR A 136 4.17 -6.13 -8.11
C THR A 136 3.99 -4.62 -8.18
N PHE A 137 2.76 -4.13 -8.33
CA PHE A 137 2.46 -2.70 -8.37
C PHE A 137 2.89 -2.01 -7.07
N SER A 138 2.49 -2.54 -5.91
CA SER A 138 2.83 -1.97 -4.61
C SER A 138 4.33 -2.05 -4.27
N SER A 139 5.09 -2.90 -4.96
CA SER A 139 6.56 -2.91 -4.82
C SER A 139 7.27 -1.80 -5.60
N LEU A 140 6.56 -1.04 -6.43
CA LEU A 140 7.09 0.07 -7.23
C LEU A 140 6.69 1.45 -6.68
N LEU A 141 5.98 1.49 -5.57
CA LEU A 141 5.62 2.72 -4.86
C LEU A 141 5.67 2.48 -3.36
N ILE A 142 5.86 3.56 -2.57
CA ILE A 142 5.87 3.41 -1.11
C ILE A 142 4.52 3.81 -0.52
N SER A 143 3.90 2.90 0.21
CA SER A 143 2.61 3.11 0.86
C SER A 143 2.53 2.43 2.22
N THR A 144 1.55 2.81 3.03
CA THR A 144 1.32 2.20 4.35
C THR A 144 0.90 0.72 4.26
N ASP A 145 0.45 0.24 3.09
CA ASP A 145 0.11 -1.16 2.89
C ASP A 145 1.36 -2.06 2.83
N VAL A 146 2.50 -1.51 2.40
CA VAL A 146 3.77 -2.27 2.31
C VAL A 146 4.19 -2.84 3.68
N PRO A 147 4.43 -2.03 4.72
CA PRO A 147 4.75 -2.56 6.05
C PRO A 147 3.56 -3.27 6.70
N LEU A 148 2.32 -2.88 6.43
CA LEU A 148 1.14 -3.56 6.95
C LEU A 148 1.11 -5.04 6.53
N VAL A 149 1.26 -5.33 5.24
CA VAL A 149 1.22 -6.71 4.70
C VAL A 149 2.39 -7.54 5.22
N LEU A 150 3.57 -6.94 5.38
CA LEU A 150 4.72 -7.61 6.00
C LEU A 150 4.39 -8.05 7.42
N PHE A 151 3.99 -7.11 8.29
CA PHE A 151 3.75 -7.41 9.70
C PHE A 151 2.51 -8.27 9.92
N TRP A 152 1.49 -8.13 9.08
CA TRP A 152 0.36 -9.05 9.04
C TRP A 152 0.80 -10.49 8.74
N THR A 153 1.64 -10.67 7.72
CA THR A 153 2.11 -12.00 7.31
C THR A 153 3.04 -12.61 8.37
N LEU A 154 3.86 -11.79 9.02
CA LEU A 154 4.71 -12.21 10.13
C LEU A 154 3.87 -12.63 11.35
N ALA A 155 2.82 -11.87 11.68
CA ALA A 155 1.87 -12.24 12.72
C ALA A 155 1.12 -13.53 12.39
N PHE A 156 0.72 -13.72 11.11
CA PHE A 156 0.05 -14.93 10.65
C PHE A 156 0.97 -16.17 10.73
N TYR A 157 2.23 -16.05 10.30
CA TYR A 157 3.22 -17.10 10.53
C TYR A 157 3.39 -17.41 12.02
N GLY A 158 3.54 -16.38 12.85
CA GLY A 158 3.59 -16.52 14.31
C GLY A 158 2.35 -17.24 14.88
N TRP A 159 1.16 -16.95 14.34
CA TRP A 159 -0.10 -17.59 14.74
C TRP A 159 -0.10 -19.09 14.43
N ILE A 160 0.31 -19.49 13.22
CA ILE A 160 0.46 -20.90 12.85
C ILE A 160 1.41 -21.61 13.83
N LYS A 161 2.57 -21.01 14.09
CA LYS A 161 3.58 -21.60 14.99
C LYS A 161 3.14 -21.61 16.45
N LEU A 162 2.37 -20.62 16.90
CA LEU A 162 1.80 -20.59 18.24
C LEU A 162 0.80 -21.74 18.45
N ILE A 163 -0.04 -22.02 17.45
CA ILE A 163 -0.98 -23.14 17.50
C ILE A 163 -0.25 -24.48 17.54
N GLU A 164 0.86 -24.60 16.80
CA GLU A 164 1.66 -25.83 16.73
C GLU A 164 2.41 -26.10 18.03
N SER A 165 3.16 -25.13 18.56
CA SER A 165 4.15 -25.35 19.62
C SER A 165 3.73 -24.82 21.00
N ARG A 166 2.77 -23.90 21.07
CA ARG A 166 2.35 -23.21 22.33
C ARG A 166 3.45 -22.37 22.98
N GLU A 167 4.57 -22.13 22.30
CA GLU A 167 5.70 -21.41 22.86
C GLU A 167 5.45 -19.91 22.96
N MET A 168 5.83 -19.29 24.07
CA MET A 168 5.65 -17.87 24.35
C MET A 168 6.35 -16.97 23.33
N ARG A 169 7.48 -17.39 22.76
CA ARG A 169 8.18 -16.61 21.72
C ARG A 169 7.29 -16.25 20.53
N PHE A 170 6.34 -17.12 20.16
CA PHE A 170 5.41 -16.82 19.07
C PHE A 170 4.31 -15.86 19.50
N ALA A 171 3.89 -15.88 20.77
CA ALA A 171 3.00 -14.85 21.29
C ALA A 171 3.68 -13.47 21.31
N LEU A 172 4.95 -13.40 21.70
CA LEU A 172 5.76 -12.18 21.61
C LEU A 172 5.89 -11.70 20.16
N LEU A 173 6.19 -12.61 19.22
CA LEU A 173 6.29 -12.30 17.80
C LEU A 173 4.98 -11.71 17.24
N ILE A 174 3.83 -12.31 17.58
CA ILE A 174 2.51 -11.81 17.16
C ILE A 174 2.26 -10.41 17.74
N GLY A 175 2.53 -10.22 19.04
CA GLY A 175 2.34 -8.93 19.72
C GLY A 175 3.15 -7.80 19.07
N VAL A 176 4.45 -8.04 18.83
CA VAL A 176 5.33 -7.08 18.14
C VAL A 176 4.85 -6.82 16.71
N SER A 177 4.53 -7.88 15.97
CA SER A 177 4.06 -7.74 14.58
C SER A 177 2.73 -7.00 14.49
N LEU A 178 1.79 -7.29 15.39
CA LEU A 178 0.50 -6.59 15.44
C LEU A 178 0.70 -5.11 15.81
N GLY A 179 1.57 -4.83 16.78
CA GLY A 179 1.91 -3.47 17.20
C GLY A 179 2.51 -2.66 16.05
N LEU A 180 3.53 -3.20 15.37
CA LEU A 180 4.14 -2.55 14.18
C LEU A 180 3.15 -2.46 13.01
N GLY A 181 2.29 -3.45 12.82
CA GLY A 181 1.20 -3.41 11.85
C GLY A 181 0.22 -2.26 12.12
N LEU A 182 -0.16 -2.03 13.39
CA LEU A 182 -1.00 -0.91 13.80
C LEU A 182 -0.31 0.44 13.59
N LEU A 183 1.01 0.52 13.81
CA LEU A 183 1.81 1.71 13.50
C LEU A 183 2.02 1.91 11.99
N ALA A 184 1.80 0.90 11.16
CA ALA A 184 1.72 1.04 9.69
C ALA A 184 0.35 1.56 9.25
N LYS A 185 -0.71 0.87 9.69
CA LYS A 185 -2.11 1.19 9.34
C LYS A 185 -3.06 0.52 10.33
N TYR A 186 -4.05 1.25 10.82
CA TYR A 186 -5.01 0.72 11.81
C TYR A 186 -5.81 -0.49 11.31
N ALA A 187 -5.84 -0.74 9.99
CA ALA A 187 -6.42 -1.96 9.41
C ALA A 187 -5.79 -3.27 9.93
N ALA A 188 -4.60 -3.21 10.55
CA ALA A 188 -4.01 -4.36 11.26
C ALA A 188 -4.94 -4.92 12.35
N VAL A 189 -5.89 -4.14 12.87
CA VAL A 189 -6.89 -4.59 13.85
C VAL A 189 -7.74 -5.75 13.33
N TYR A 190 -7.95 -5.86 12.01
CA TYR A 190 -8.69 -6.98 11.41
C TYR A 190 -8.05 -8.34 11.68
N PHE A 191 -6.75 -8.36 12.02
CA PHE A 191 -6.07 -9.57 12.44
C PHE A 191 -6.74 -10.22 13.65
N LEU A 192 -7.19 -9.42 14.60
CA LEU A 192 -7.90 -9.91 15.81
C LEU A 192 -9.25 -10.56 15.43
N LEU A 193 -9.96 -10.01 14.45
CA LEU A 193 -11.18 -10.62 13.92
C LEU A 193 -10.87 -12.00 13.30
N CYS A 194 -9.82 -12.09 12.48
CA CYS A 194 -9.40 -13.35 11.86
C CYS A 194 -9.01 -14.40 12.92
N VAL A 195 -8.25 -14.00 13.94
CA VAL A 195 -7.90 -14.86 15.07
C VAL A 195 -9.14 -15.33 15.84
N ALA A 196 -10.11 -14.44 16.06
CA ALA A 196 -11.35 -14.80 16.76
C ALA A 196 -12.17 -15.83 15.96
N ILE A 197 -12.25 -15.67 14.63
CA ILE A 197 -12.96 -16.62 13.75
C ILE A 197 -12.23 -17.98 13.70
N ASP A 198 -10.90 -18.00 13.59
CA ASP A 198 -10.12 -19.24 13.62
C ASP A 198 -10.26 -19.94 14.99
N ALA A 199 -10.16 -19.19 16.09
CA ALA A 199 -10.37 -19.72 17.44
C ALA A 199 -11.81 -20.20 17.69
N TRP A 200 -12.81 -19.62 17.04
CA TRP A 200 -14.18 -20.11 17.08
C TRP A 200 -14.28 -21.51 16.46
N SER A 201 -13.63 -21.73 15.33
CA SER A 201 -13.71 -22.97 14.55
C SER A 201 -12.75 -24.08 15.00
N ASP A 202 -11.60 -23.75 15.60
CA ASP A 202 -10.56 -24.72 16.00
C ASP A 202 -10.25 -24.65 17.51
N ALA A 203 -10.45 -25.77 18.22
CA ALA A 203 -10.13 -25.90 19.64
C ALA A 203 -8.62 -25.67 19.91
N ARG A 204 -7.73 -26.09 19.00
CA ARG A 204 -6.28 -25.87 19.13
C ARG A 204 -5.92 -24.40 19.05
N ALA A 205 -6.63 -23.63 18.21
CA ALA A 205 -6.48 -22.18 18.12
C ALA A 205 -6.95 -21.50 19.42
N ARG A 206 -8.10 -21.92 20.00
CA ARG A 206 -8.54 -21.44 21.33
C ARG A 206 -7.50 -21.73 22.43
N ASP A 207 -6.98 -22.93 22.43
CA ASP A 207 -5.96 -23.35 23.42
C ASP A 207 -4.65 -22.57 23.25
N ALA A 208 -4.31 -22.12 22.04
CA ALA A 208 -3.15 -21.29 21.78
C ALA A 208 -3.23 -19.94 22.51
N LEU A 209 -4.43 -19.41 22.73
CA LEU A 209 -4.67 -18.15 23.43
C LEU A 209 -4.77 -18.31 24.96
N ARG A 210 -4.87 -19.54 25.49
CA ARG A 210 -5.05 -19.77 26.92
C ARG A 210 -3.82 -19.32 27.73
N GLY A 211 -4.08 -18.98 29.00
CA GLY A 211 -3.06 -18.50 29.93
C GLY A 211 -2.57 -17.10 29.56
N ALA A 212 -1.28 -16.84 29.76
CA ALA A 212 -0.70 -15.52 29.54
C ALA A 212 -0.54 -15.14 28.06
N ARG A 213 -0.62 -16.08 27.10
CA ARG A 213 -0.27 -15.84 25.69
C ARG A 213 -1.15 -14.80 25.02
N GLY A 214 -2.48 -14.92 25.17
CA GLY A 214 -3.42 -13.93 24.63
C GLY A 214 -3.21 -12.53 25.24
N VAL A 215 -2.99 -12.49 26.56
CA VAL A 215 -2.71 -11.23 27.29
C VAL A 215 -1.40 -10.61 26.79
N VAL A 216 -0.34 -11.40 26.63
CA VAL A 216 0.98 -10.93 26.17
C VAL A 216 0.88 -10.38 24.75
N ILE A 217 0.16 -11.03 23.83
CA ILE A 217 -0.07 -10.51 22.47
C ILE A 217 -0.67 -9.10 22.52
N LEU A 218 -1.77 -8.93 23.27
CA LEU A 218 -2.47 -7.65 23.37
C LEU A 218 -1.64 -6.60 24.11
N ALA A 219 -1.00 -6.96 25.22
CA ALA A 219 -0.19 -6.04 26.01
C ALA A 219 0.97 -5.46 25.18
N ILE A 220 1.69 -6.31 24.43
CA ILE A 220 2.79 -5.86 23.58
C ILE A 220 2.25 -4.99 22.42
N ALA A 221 1.19 -5.41 21.73
CA ALA A 221 0.61 -4.61 20.66
C ALA A 221 0.17 -3.22 21.14
N LEU A 222 -0.45 -3.14 22.33
CA LEU A 222 -0.85 -1.88 22.95
C LEU A 222 0.37 -1.05 23.38
N THR A 223 1.44 -1.66 23.89
CA THR A 223 2.70 -0.95 24.22
C THR A 223 3.28 -0.25 23.00
N PHE A 224 3.31 -0.93 21.84
CA PHE A 224 3.74 -0.28 20.59
C PHE A 224 2.80 0.84 20.14
N LEU A 225 1.51 0.66 20.30
CA LEU A 225 0.50 1.63 19.87
C LEU A 225 0.41 2.84 20.82
N ALA A 226 0.75 2.70 22.10
CA ALA A 226 0.56 3.71 23.11
C ALA A 226 1.17 5.09 22.77
N PRO A 227 2.43 5.20 22.27
CA PRO A 227 2.97 6.51 21.87
C PRO A 227 2.15 7.19 20.76
N ASN A 228 1.60 6.41 19.82
CA ASN A 228 0.73 6.95 18.77
C ASN A 228 -0.63 7.43 19.32
N LEU A 229 -1.21 6.71 20.28
CA LEU A 229 -2.44 7.14 20.94
C LEU A 229 -2.22 8.42 21.76
N LEU A 230 -1.09 8.54 22.46
CA LEU A 230 -0.73 9.76 23.18
C LEU A 230 -0.53 10.94 22.23
N TRP A 231 0.15 10.72 21.10
CA TRP A 231 0.29 11.73 20.06
C TRP A 231 -1.09 12.18 19.53
N ASN A 232 -2.00 11.25 19.23
CA ASN A 232 -3.35 11.56 18.79
C ASN A 232 -4.11 12.38 19.86
N ALA A 233 -4.01 12.02 21.13
CA ALA A 233 -4.67 12.76 22.22
C ALA A 233 -4.17 14.21 22.32
N SER A 234 -2.88 14.45 22.10
CA SER A 234 -2.30 15.81 22.11
C SER A 234 -2.56 16.61 20.83
N HIS A 235 -3.03 15.97 19.75
CA HIS A 235 -3.30 16.60 18.43
C HIS A 235 -4.78 16.48 18.02
N GLY A 236 -5.71 16.52 18.99
CA GLY A 236 -7.15 16.51 18.71
C GLY A 236 -7.65 15.26 18.00
N PHE A 237 -6.98 14.10 18.20
CA PHE A 237 -7.29 12.82 17.54
C PHE A 237 -7.27 12.88 16.01
N ALA A 238 -6.41 13.73 15.43
CA ALA A 238 -6.37 14.01 13.98
C ALA A 238 -6.35 12.74 13.12
N THR A 239 -5.46 11.75 13.42
CA THR A 239 -5.35 10.51 12.62
C THR A 239 -6.61 9.64 12.75
N LEU A 240 -7.17 9.53 13.94
CA LEU A 240 -8.37 8.72 14.18
C LEU A 240 -9.60 9.35 13.53
N SER A 241 -9.77 10.68 13.67
CA SER A 241 -10.85 11.43 13.01
C SER A 241 -10.77 11.32 11.50
N HIS A 242 -9.58 11.51 10.91
CA HIS A 242 -9.38 11.35 9.48
C HIS A 242 -9.65 9.90 9.00
N THR A 243 -9.30 8.90 9.82
CA THR A 243 -9.60 7.49 9.50
C THR A 243 -11.11 7.23 9.52
N ALA A 244 -11.83 7.78 10.51
CA ALA A 244 -13.28 7.68 10.59
C ALA A 244 -13.97 8.43 9.43
N GLU A 245 -13.48 9.61 9.06
CA GLU A 245 -13.98 10.37 7.91
C GLU A 245 -13.77 9.62 6.58
N ASN A 246 -12.64 8.95 6.42
CA ASN A 246 -12.38 8.11 5.24
C ASN A 246 -13.28 6.87 5.17
N ALA A 247 -13.74 6.35 6.31
CA ALA A 247 -14.78 5.34 6.35
C ALA A 247 -16.12 5.85 5.79
N GLY A 248 -16.36 7.17 5.87
CA GLY A 248 -17.42 7.87 5.14
C GLY A 248 -18.85 7.48 5.54
N TRP A 249 -19.05 7.04 6.77
CA TRP A 249 -20.35 6.56 7.27
C TRP A 249 -21.31 7.74 7.56
N LYS A 250 -21.62 8.53 6.52
CA LYS A 250 -22.58 9.63 6.58
C LYS A 250 -23.91 9.18 5.95
N GLY A 251 -24.84 8.72 6.77
CA GLY A 251 -26.04 8.03 6.32
C GLY A 251 -25.70 6.60 5.88
N PHE A 252 -26.67 5.79 5.51
CA PHE A 252 -26.41 4.46 4.93
C PHE A 252 -26.97 4.41 3.50
N PRO A 253 -26.44 5.20 2.52
CA PRO A 253 -26.82 5.02 1.13
C PRO A 253 -26.25 3.68 0.68
N PHE A 254 -27.11 2.75 0.31
CA PHE A 254 -26.70 1.49 -0.29
C PHE A 254 -26.16 1.77 -1.70
N ARG A 255 -24.88 1.50 -1.94
CA ARG A 255 -24.15 1.74 -3.19
C ARG A 255 -23.74 0.43 -3.84
N LEU A 256 -24.64 -0.13 -4.62
CA LEU A 256 -24.39 -1.42 -5.27
C LEU A 256 -23.24 -1.34 -6.29
N ASP A 257 -23.14 -0.25 -7.04
CA ASP A 257 -22.10 0.05 -8.00
C ASP A 257 -20.70 0.06 -7.37
N ASP A 258 -20.51 0.78 -6.27
CA ASP A 258 -19.24 0.82 -5.53
C ASP A 258 -18.86 -0.58 -4.99
N GLY A 259 -19.83 -1.34 -4.51
CA GLY A 259 -19.64 -2.73 -4.07
C GLY A 259 -19.22 -3.67 -5.19
N LEU A 260 -19.86 -3.55 -6.37
CA LEU A 260 -19.52 -4.35 -7.55
C LEU A 260 -18.17 -3.93 -8.15
N GLU A 261 -17.85 -2.64 -8.17
CA GLU A 261 -16.55 -2.12 -8.59
C GLU A 261 -15.44 -2.66 -7.69
N PHE A 262 -15.62 -2.59 -6.36
CA PHE A 262 -14.66 -3.16 -5.41
C PHE A 262 -14.47 -4.66 -5.65
N LEU A 263 -15.55 -5.43 -5.76
CA LEU A 263 -15.49 -6.88 -6.00
C LEU A 263 -14.83 -7.20 -7.35
N GLY A 264 -15.19 -6.47 -8.40
CA GLY A 264 -14.61 -6.62 -9.74
C GLY A 264 -13.12 -6.29 -9.75
N SER A 265 -12.70 -5.25 -9.04
CA SER A 265 -11.30 -4.86 -8.93
C SER A 265 -10.40 -5.95 -8.30
N GLN A 266 -10.96 -6.85 -7.46
CA GLN A 266 -10.20 -7.93 -6.85
C GLN A 266 -9.70 -8.95 -7.88
N PHE A 267 -10.38 -9.10 -9.02
CA PHE A 267 -9.87 -9.91 -10.15
C PHE A 267 -8.59 -9.33 -10.77
N ALA A 268 -8.46 -8.01 -10.78
CA ALA A 268 -7.22 -7.36 -11.23
C ALA A 268 -6.12 -7.37 -10.15
N VAL A 269 -6.48 -7.16 -8.89
CA VAL A 269 -5.56 -7.05 -7.75
C VAL A 269 -4.94 -8.39 -7.37
N PHE A 270 -5.76 -9.43 -7.23
CA PHE A 270 -5.33 -10.78 -6.83
C PHE A 270 -5.06 -11.71 -8.02
N GLY A 271 -5.55 -11.33 -9.20
CA GLY A 271 -5.50 -12.13 -10.41
C GLY A 271 -6.80 -12.90 -10.67
N PRO A 272 -7.24 -12.96 -11.94
CA PRO A 272 -8.59 -13.43 -12.27
C PRO A 272 -8.82 -14.89 -11.89
N ILE A 273 -7.85 -15.75 -12.13
CA ILE A 273 -7.95 -17.19 -11.81
C ILE A 273 -7.89 -17.41 -10.30
N LEU A 274 -6.97 -16.73 -9.59
CA LEU A 274 -6.82 -16.92 -8.16
C LEU A 274 -8.07 -16.46 -7.41
N PHE A 275 -8.62 -15.30 -7.78
CA PHE A 275 -9.80 -14.78 -7.11
C PHE A 275 -11.04 -15.65 -7.39
N ALA A 276 -11.23 -16.11 -8.64
CA ALA A 276 -12.29 -17.05 -8.97
C ALA A 276 -12.19 -18.36 -8.16
N VAL A 277 -11.00 -18.92 -8.03
CA VAL A 277 -10.77 -20.14 -7.23
C VAL A 277 -11.01 -19.88 -5.75
N LEU A 278 -10.60 -18.71 -5.21
CA LEU A 278 -10.91 -18.34 -3.84
C LEU A 278 -12.41 -18.32 -3.57
N ILE A 279 -13.21 -17.75 -4.49
CA ILE A 279 -14.67 -17.74 -4.39
C ILE A 279 -15.23 -19.18 -4.39
N VAL A 280 -14.75 -20.04 -5.29
CA VAL A 280 -15.20 -21.45 -5.36
C VAL A 280 -14.86 -22.20 -4.08
N VAL A 281 -13.64 -22.04 -3.54
CA VAL A 281 -13.22 -22.69 -2.29
C VAL A 281 -14.05 -22.18 -1.11
N ALA A 282 -14.25 -20.87 -0.99
CA ALA A 282 -15.07 -20.27 0.06
C ALA A 282 -16.54 -20.75 -0.02
N TRP A 283 -17.10 -20.79 -1.23
CA TRP A 283 -18.46 -21.32 -1.45
C TRP A 283 -18.57 -22.81 -1.10
N ARG A 284 -17.60 -23.63 -1.49
CA ARG A 284 -17.52 -25.05 -1.14
C ARG A 284 -17.47 -25.23 0.38
N ALA A 285 -16.61 -24.46 1.06
CA ALA A 285 -16.47 -24.50 2.51
C ALA A 285 -17.78 -24.09 3.23
N ALA A 286 -18.46 -23.06 2.74
CA ALA A 286 -19.75 -22.63 3.29
C ALA A 286 -20.86 -23.70 3.14
N ARG A 287 -20.81 -24.53 2.08
CA ARG A 287 -21.81 -25.57 1.81
C ARG A 287 -21.53 -26.90 2.48
N ARG A 288 -20.26 -27.26 2.59
CA ARG A 288 -19.84 -28.62 2.99
C ARG A 288 -18.99 -28.65 4.25
N GLY A 289 -18.64 -27.47 4.80
CA GLY A 289 -17.61 -27.32 5.81
C GLY A 289 -16.21 -27.35 5.21
N CYS A 290 -15.22 -27.09 6.04
CA CYS A 290 -13.80 -27.14 5.70
C CYS A 290 -13.02 -27.86 6.80
N GLU A 291 -11.87 -28.42 6.47
CA GLU A 291 -10.94 -29.03 7.40
C GLU A 291 -9.67 -28.16 7.54
N GLN A 292 -8.92 -28.38 8.62
CA GLN A 292 -7.64 -27.66 8.76
C GLN A 292 -6.59 -28.21 7.79
N PRO A 293 -5.76 -27.36 7.18
CA PRO A 293 -5.60 -25.93 7.46
C PRO A 293 -6.46 -24.99 6.57
N GLU A 294 -7.38 -25.54 5.72
CA GLU A 294 -8.23 -24.74 4.81
C GLU A 294 -9.07 -23.71 5.59
N CYS A 295 -9.72 -24.13 6.68
CA CYS A 295 -10.56 -23.25 7.51
C CYS A 295 -9.76 -22.04 8.05
N ARG A 296 -8.52 -22.26 8.50
CA ARG A 296 -7.64 -21.19 8.98
C ARG A 296 -7.31 -20.19 7.89
N LEU A 297 -6.94 -20.66 6.70
CA LEU A 297 -6.62 -19.81 5.57
C LEU A 297 -7.85 -18.99 5.11
N LEU A 298 -9.03 -19.60 5.14
CA LEU A 298 -10.30 -18.90 4.90
C LEU A 298 -10.58 -17.85 5.98
N ALA A 299 -10.33 -18.14 7.26
CA ALA A 299 -10.52 -17.20 8.36
C ALA A 299 -9.60 -15.97 8.26
N PHE A 300 -8.42 -16.09 7.63
CA PHE A 300 -7.48 -14.98 7.41
C PHE A 300 -7.61 -14.33 6.02
N SER A 301 -8.60 -14.67 5.22
CA SER A 301 -8.82 -14.09 3.91
C SER A 301 -10.26 -13.60 3.71
N VAL A 302 -11.24 -14.48 3.78
CA VAL A 302 -12.64 -14.19 3.42
C VAL A 302 -13.29 -13.12 4.29
N PRO A 303 -13.19 -13.12 5.63
CA PRO A 303 -13.82 -12.11 6.48
C PRO A 303 -13.38 -10.68 6.17
N VAL A 304 -12.10 -10.48 5.86
CA VAL A 304 -11.56 -9.16 5.48
C VAL A 304 -12.18 -8.69 4.16
N ILE A 305 -12.23 -9.57 3.16
CA ILE A 305 -12.84 -9.24 1.85
C ILE A 305 -14.33 -8.92 2.02
N LEU A 306 -15.08 -9.72 2.79
CA LEU A 306 -16.50 -9.49 3.03
C LEU A 306 -16.75 -8.18 3.79
N LEU A 307 -15.92 -7.87 4.80
CA LEU A 307 -16.01 -6.61 5.53
C LEU A 307 -15.79 -5.41 4.60
N LEU A 308 -14.85 -5.52 3.67
CA LEU A 308 -14.56 -4.45 2.72
C LEU A 308 -15.59 -4.34 1.59
N ILE A 309 -16.22 -5.45 1.18
CA ILE A 309 -17.39 -5.41 0.30
C ILE A 309 -18.53 -4.67 1.01
N LEU A 310 -18.81 -5.00 2.28
CA LEU A 310 -19.80 -4.30 3.08
C LEU A 310 -19.46 -2.80 3.21
N GLN A 311 -18.20 -2.47 3.47
CA GLN A 311 -17.71 -1.09 3.50
C GLN A 311 -17.96 -0.38 2.15
N ALA A 312 -17.68 -1.02 1.03
CA ALA A 312 -17.91 -0.46 -0.31
C ALA A 312 -19.42 -0.23 -0.58
N LEU A 313 -20.27 -1.17 -0.16
CA LEU A 313 -21.74 -1.03 -0.29
C LEU A 313 -22.32 0.12 0.56
N LEU A 314 -21.68 0.48 1.67
CA LEU A 314 -22.17 1.51 2.60
C LEU A 314 -21.48 2.87 2.42
N SER A 315 -20.30 2.90 1.78
CA SER A 315 -19.51 4.11 1.54
C SER A 315 -18.60 3.91 0.34
N ARG A 316 -17.30 3.75 0.58
CA ARG A 316 -16.30 3.43 -0.44
C ARG A 316 -15.24 2.48 0.14
N ALA A 317 -14.67 1.64 -0.71
CA ALA A 317 -13.46 0.90 -0.41
C ALA A 317 -12.53 0.92 -1.62
N LEU A 318 -11.24 1.15 -1.38
CA LEU A 318 -10.24 1.08 -2.45
C LEU A 318 -9.77 -0.36 -2.63
N ALA A 319 -9.49 -0.75 -3.87
CA ALA A 319 -9.11 -2.10 -4.24
C ALA A 319 -7.96 -2.69 -3.39
N ASN A 320 -6.96 -1.86 -3.03
CA ASN A 320 -5.80 -2.25 -2.23
C ASN A 320 -6.10 -2.48 -0.74
N TRP A 321 -7.28 -2.08 -0.23
CA TRP A 321 -7.60 -2.26 1.20
C TRP A 321 -7.68 -3.73 1.59
N ALA A 322 -7.98 -4.63 0.65
CA ALA A 322 -8.02 -6.07 0.87
C ALA A 322 -6.62 -6.74 0.89
N ALA A 323 -5.53 -6.00 0.73
CA ALA A 323 -4.18 -6.56 0.57
C ALA A 323 -3.77 -7.55 1.68
N VAL A 324 -4.22 -7.32 2.93
CA VAL A 324 -3.92 -8.20 4.08
C VAL A 324 -4.59 -9.59 3.99
N ALA A 325 -5.63 -9.74 3.16
CA ALA A 325 -6.28 -11.04 2.93
C ALA A 325 -5.43 -11.96 2.03
N TYR A 326 -4.59 -11.39 1.17
CA TYR A 326 -3.94 -12.14 0.10
C TYR A 326 -2.78 -13.04 0.49
N PRO A 327 -1.99 -12.82 1.55
CA PRO A 327 -1.02 -13.81 2.00
C PRO A 327 -1.65 -15.18 2.28
N ALA A 328 -2.72 -15.23 3.07
CA ALA A 328 -3.44 -16.47 3.38
C ALA A 328 -4.19 -17.03 2.16
N ALA A 329 -4.88 -16.16 1.40
CA ALA A 329 -5.59 -16.54 0.18
C ALA A 329 -4.64 -17.17 -0.87
N THR A 330 -3.43 -16.61 -1.04
CA THR A 330 -2.43 -17.15 -1.98
C THR A 330 -2.01 -18.57 -1.59
N ILE A 331 -1.77 -18.82 -0.32
CA ILE A 331 -1.42 -20.17 0.18
C ILE A 331 -2.56 -21.15 -0.13
N LEU A 332 -3.79 -20.77 0.21
CA LEU A 332 -4.98 -21.59 0.00
C LEU A 332 -5.18 -21.94 -1.46
N VAL A 333 -5.24 -20.93 -2.32
CA VAL A 333 -5.53 -21.11 -3.74
C VAL A 333 -4.40 -21.81 -4.48
N THR A 334 -3.14 -21.56 -4.10
CA THR A 334 -2.00 -22.29 -4.66
C THR A 334 -2.05 -23.77 -4.31
N ALA A 335 -2.38 -24.11 -3.05
CA ALA A 335 -2.54 -25.50 -2.63
C ALA A 335 -3.67 -26.19 -3.40
N GLU A 336 -4.82 -25.55 -3.55
CA GLU A 336 -5.97 -26.06 -4.29
C GLU A 336 -5.66 -26.28 -5.78
N LEU A 337 -5.05 -25.28 -6.44
CA LEU A 337 -4.68 -25.35 -7.86
C LEU A 337 -3.64 -26.44 -8.14
N LEU A 338 -2.62 -26.57 -7.31
CA LEU A 338 -1.58 -27.60 -7.49
C LEU A 338 -2.11 -29.02 -7.30
N ARG A 339 -3.12 -29.20 -6.41
CA ARG A 339 -3.72 -30.50 -6.11
C ARG A 339 -4.76 -30.91 -7.14
N HIS A 340 -5.63 -30.00 -7.53
CA HIS A 340 -6.82 -30.33 -8.30
C HIS A 340 -6.81 -29.79 -9.73
N TRP A 341 -6.12 -28.67 -10.01
CA TRP A 341 -6.13 -27.99 -11.31
C TRP A 341 -4.75 -27.55 -11.78
N PRO A 342 -3.76 -28.47 -11.93
CA PRO A 342 -2.38 -28.10 -12.23
C PRO A 342 -2.19 -27.41 -13.60
N ARG A 343 -3.12 -27.62 -14.56
CA ARG A 343 -3.10 -26.87 -15.83
C ARG A 343 -3.50 -25.42 -15.61
N LEU A 344 -4.55 -25.19 -14.81
CA LEU A 344 -5.04 -23.85 -14.49
C LEU A 344 -4.01 -23.09 -13.66
N PHE A 345 -3.29 -23.76 -12.74
CA PHE A 345 -2.16 -23.19 -12.03
C PHE A 345 -1.10 -22.62 -12.99
N ARG A 346 -0.70 -23.37 -14.02
CA ARG A 346 0.28 -22.90 -15.00
C ARG A 346 -0.20 -21.70 -15.80
N VAL A 347 -1.47 -21.69 -16.23
CA VAL A 347 -2.08 -20.55 -16.93
C VAL A 347 -2.07 -19.33 -16.01
N SER A 348 -2.51 -19.47 -14.74
CA SER A 348 -2.47 -18.39 -13.75
C SER A 348 -1.07 -17.83 -13.55
N LEU A 349 -0.06 -18.69 -13.42
CA LEU A 349 1.33 -18.27 -13.22
C LEU A 349 1.84 -17.46 -14.43
N TRP A 350 1.57 -17.91 -15.67
CA TRP A 350 1.97 -17.16 -16.87
C TRP A 350 1.27 -15.81 -16.98
N LEU A 351 -0.02 -15.74 -16.63
CA LEU A 351 -0.75 -14.46 -16.56
C LEU A 351 -0.11 -13.50 -15.53
N HIS A 352 0.25 -14.00 -14.35
CA HIS A 352 0.91 -13.20 -13.32
C HIS A 352 2.31 -12.75 -13.76
N LEU A 353 3.10 -13.63 -14.36
CA LEU A 353 4.42 -13.25 -14.87
C LEU A 353 4.32 -12.21 -15.99
N GLY A 354 3.37 -12.34 -16.89
CA GLY A 354 3.10 -11.35 -17.93
C GLY A 354 2.66 -10.00 -17.34
N ALA A 355 1.71 -10.01 -16.40
CA ALA A 355 1.27 -8.81 -15.72
C ALA A 355 2.41 -8.16 -14.92
N ALA A 356 3.19 -8.95 -14.18
CA ALA A 356 4.33 -8.47 -13.42
C ALA A 356 5.40 -7.83 -14.31
N LEU A 357 5.67 -8.43 -15.47
CA LEU A 357 6.58 -7.86 -16.47
C LEU A 357 6.08 -6.49 -16.97
N VAL A 358 4.83 -6.42 -17.39
CA VAL A 358 4.22 -5.17 -17.89
C VAL A 358 4.22 -4.10 -16.79
N ILE A 359 3.76 -4.41 -15.58
CA ILE A 359 3.70 -3.47 -14.45
C ILE A 359 5.10 -2.95 -14.10
N THR A 360 6.12 -3.82 -14.15
CA THR A 360 7.49 -3.44 -13.79
C THR A 360 8.18 -2.60 -14.86
N ILE A 361 7.91 -2.87 -16.14
CA ILE A 361 8.56 -2.19 -17.25
C ILE A 361 7.85 -0.89 -17.65
N ALA A 362 6.53 -0.83 -17.54
CA ALA A 362 5.74 0.32 -18.02
C ALA A 362 6.18 1.68 -17.43
N PRO A 363 6.58 1.82 -16.14
CA PRO A 363 7.09 3.08 -15.59
C PRO A 363 8.36 3.62 -16.29
N LEU A 364 9.16 2.76 -16.92
CA LEU A 364 10.35 3.16 -17.68
C LEU A 364 10.00 3.92 -18.98
N PHE A 365 8.74 3.86 -19.40
CA PHE A 365 8.24 4.48 -20.63
C PHE A 365 7.00 5.34 -20.35
N ALA A 366 6.85 5.82 -19.12
CA ALA A 366 5.64 6.52 -18.66
C ALA A 366 5.30 7.74 -19.54
N LYS A 367 6.28 8.56 -19.92
CA LYS A 367 6.11 9.73 -20.78
C LYS A 367 5.67 9.35 -22.20
N ARG A 368 6.22 8.26 -22.77
CA ARG A 368 5.85 7.77 -24.11
C ARG A 368 4.45 7.15 -24.11
N LEU A 369 4.11 6.40 -23.08
CA LEU A 369 2.78 5.80 -22.94
C LEU A 369 1.70 6.88 -22.82
N THR A 370 1.98 7.99 -22.15
CA THR A 370 1.11 9.16 -22.09
C THR A 370 0.78 9.71 -23.47
N ALA A 371 1.77 9.81 -24.36
CA ALA A 371 1.57 10.29 -25.71
C ALA A 371 0.68 9.36 -26.56
N LEU A 372 0.66 8.06 -26.25
CA LEU A 372 -0.14 7.05 -26.97
C LEU A 372 -1.58 6.94 -26.47
N THR A 373 -1.81 7.13 -25.15
CA THR A 373 -3.12 6.89 -24.52
C THR A 373 -3.99 8.14 -24.44
N GLY A 374 -3.41 9.33 -24.62
CA GLY A 374 -4.09 10.62 -24.40
C GLY A 374 -4.27 10.94 -22.89
N PRO A 375 -4.64 12.19 -22.56
CA PRO A 375 -4.70 12.66 -21.17
C PRO A 375 -5.78 11.96 -20.34
N GLU A 376 -6.90 11.55 -20.95
CA GLU A 376 -8.03 10.93 -20.22
C GLU A 376 -7.75 9.48 -19.76
N TRP A 377 -6.91 8.75 -20.51
CA TRP A 377 -6.59 7.34 -20.27
C TRP A 377 -5.16 7.12 -19.80
N ASN A 378 -4.50 8.18 -19.32
CA ASN A 378 -3.13 8.09 -18.86
C ASN A 378 -3.01 7.53 -17.44
N PRO A 379 -2.51 6.29 -17.26
CA PRO A 379 -2.35 5.69 -15.93
C PRO A 379 -1.29 6.40 -15.09
N TYR A 380 -0.42 7.20 -15.71
CA TYR A 380 0.68 7.92 -15.05
C TYR A 380 0.39 9.40 -14.83
N ALA A 381 -0.81 9.91 -15.16
CA ALA A 381 -1.15 11.33 -14.99
C ALA A 381 -0.89 11.87 -13.57
N ARG A 382 -1.02 11.01 -12.56
CA ARG A 382 -0.82 11.39 -11.15
C ARG A 382 0.65 11.45 -10.72
N VAL A 383 1.57 10.88 -11.50
CA VAL A 383 3.01 10.75 -11.19
C VAL A 383 3.90 11.32 -12.30
N LEU A 384 3.42 12.31 -13.05
CA LEU A 384 4.18 13.02 -14.09
C LEU A 384 4.00 14.52 -13.96
N GLY A 385 5.08 15.30 -14.24
CA GLY A 385 5.09 16.75 -14.32
C GLY A 385 5.18 17.47 -12.98
N TRP A 386 5.43 16.79 -11.88
CA TRP A 386 5.65 17.41 -10.58
C TRP A 386 7.03 18.04 -10.47
N HIS A 387 8.07 17.34 -10.93
CA HIS A 387 9.41 17.87 -11.02
C HIS A 387 9.46 19.15 -11.89
N ASP A 388 8.81 19.13 -13.05
CA ASP A 388 8.75 20.29 -13.96
C ASP A 388 7.99 21.47 -13.35
N LEU A 389 6.90 21.20 -12.64
CA LEU A 389 6.15 22.22 -11.89
C LEU A 389 7.02 22.88 -10.83
N ALA A 390 7.77 22.10 -10.06
CA ALA A 390 8.70 22.61 -9.06
C ALA A 390 9.83 23.46 -9.69
N ALA A 391 10.43 22.97 -10.77
CA ALA A 391 11.46 23.73 -11.51
C ALA A 391 10.91 25.03 -12.08
N ALA A 392 9.68 25.06 -12.60
CA ALA A 392 9.01 26.28 -13.03
C ALA A 392 8.74 27.24 -11.86
N THR A 393 8.27 26.70 -10.72
CA THR A 393 8.05 27.48 -9.49
C THR A 393 9.34 28.15 -9.02
N GLN A 394 10.44 27.42 -9.00
CA GLN A 394 11.75 27.97 -8.59
C GLN A 394 12.23 29.09 -9.55
N ARG A 395 12.14 28.84 -10.88
CA ARG A 395 12.52 29.85 -11.87
C ARG A 395 11.68 31.13 -11.76
N LEU A 396 10.36 30.98 -11.61
CA LEU A 396 9.45 32.12 -11.48
C LEU A 396 9.66 32.86 -10.15
N ALA A 397 9.88 32.13 -9.04
CA ALA A 397 10.21 32.76 -7.76
C ALA A 397 11.46 33.63 -7.86
N ALA A 398 12.53 33.11 -8.47
CA ALA A 398 13.76 33.87 -8.69
C ALA A 398 13.57 35.06 -9.62
N ALA A 399 12.87 34.89 -10.76
CA ALA A 399 12.63 35.96 -11.73
C ALA A 399 11.77 37.11 -11.17
N GLN A 400 10.81 36.80 -10.29
CA GLN A 400 9.92 37.78 -9.65
C GLN A 400 10.40 38.27 -8.29
N GLY A 401 11.54 37.79 -7.80
CA GLY A 401 12.06 38.13 -6.48
C GLY A 401 11.18 37.67 -5.32
N ALA A 402 10.40 36.60 -5.54
CA ALA A 402 9.54 36.03 -4.49
C ALA A 402 10.40 35.43 -3.37
N LYS A 403 9.99 35.65 -2.14
CA LYS A 403 10.71 35.19 -0.93
C LYS A 403 10.05 33.99 -0.27
N SER A 404 8.82 33.66 -0.68
CA SER A 404 8.09 32.49 -0.21
C SER A 404 7.13 31.98 -1.29
N VAL A 405 6.66 30.75 -1.10
CA VAL A 405 5.68 30.09 -1.98
C VAL A 405 4.42 29.78 -1.18
N LEU A 406 3.28 30.15 -1.72
CA LEU A 406 1.96 29.82 -1.20
C LEU A 406 1.27 28.81 -2.13
N THR A 407 0.67 27.80 -1.54
CA THR A 407 -0.16 26.82 -2.24
C THR A 407 -1.56 26.77 -1.63
N ASP A 408 -2.53 26.16 -2.28
CA ASP A 408 -3.88 25.97 -1.78
C ASP A 408 -4.37 24.51 -1.81
N ASN A 409 -3.46 23.61 -2.12
CA ASN A 409 -3.73 22.20 -2.31
C ASN A 409 -2.63 21.36 -1.67
N ARG A 410 -3.05 20.31 -0.93
CA ARG A 410 -2.15 19.35 -0.25
C ARG A 410 -1.15 18.68 -1.21
N GLU A 411 -1.61 18.32 -2.42
CA GLU A 411 -0.78 17.62 -3.41
C GLU A 411 0.37 18.53 -3.87
N VAL A 412 0.05 19.77 -4.26
CA VAL A 412 1.06 20.76 -4.68
C VAL A 412 2.04 21.05 -3.55
N THR A 413 1.53 21.19 -2.30
CA THR A 413 2.39 21.43 -1.15
C THR A 413 3.39 20.30 -0.94
N ALA A 414 2.91 19.05 -0.98
CA ALA A 414 3.74 17.86 -0.79
C ALA A 414 4.86 17.79 -1.83
N GLU A 415 4.49 17.97 -3.09
CA GLU A 415 5.41 17.86 -4.22
C GLU A 415 6.44 18.99 -4.24
N LEU A 416 6.01 20.22 -4.00
CA LEU A 416 6.96 21.34 -3.92
C LEU A 416 7.91 21.20 -2.73
N LEU A 417 7.46 20.69 -1.57
CA LEU A 417 8.35 20.41 -0.44
C LEU A 417 9.42 19.36 -0.78
N TYR A 418 9.07 18.38 -1.59
CA TYR A 418 10.02 17.35 -2.02
C TYR A 418 10.98 17.87 -3.11
N TYR A 419 10.45 18.41 -4.21
CA TYR A 419 11.27 18.81 -5.36
C TYR A 419 12.01 20.14 -5.18
N LEU A 420 11.61 20.98 -4.21
CA LEU A 420 12.32 22.20 -3.84
C LEU A 420 13.10 22.08 -2.52
N ARG A 421 13.35 20.85 -2.04
CA ARG A 421 14.02 20.57 -0.76
C ARG A 421 15.41 21.21 -0.62
N ASP A 422 16.10 21.42 -1.74
CA ASP A 422 17.44 22.02 -1.78
C ASP A 422 17.39 23.55 -1.83
N THR A 423 16.20 24.16 -1.76
CA THR A 423 16.01 25.61 -1.73
C THR A 423 15.70 26.11 -0.32
N THR A 424 15.96 27.40 -0.09
CA THR A 424 15.62 28.07 1.17
C THR A 424 14.24 28.75 1.15
N LEU A 425 13.43 28.54 0.08
CA LEU A 425 12.12 29.15 -0.07
C LEU A 425 11.12 28.52 0.91
N PRO A 426 10.55 29.28 1.84
CA PRO A 426 9.46 28.79 2.68
C PRO A 426 8.24 28.42 1.82
N ILE A 427 7.70 27.20 2.02
CA ILE A 427 6.50 26.73 1.34
C ILE A 427 5.40 26.58 2.38
N THR A 428 4.29 27.29 2.17
CA THR A 428 3.13 27.32 3.04
C THR A 428 1.84 26.99 2.29
N ILE A 429 0.79 26.65 3.02
CA ILE A 429 -0.52 26.36 2.45
C ILE A 429 -1.57 27.35 2.93
N TRP A 430 -2.46 27.76 2.03
CA TRP A 430 -3.59 28.59 2.39
C TRP A 430 -4.60 27.84 3.26
N PHE A 431 -4.79 28.34 4.47
CA PHE A 431 -5.71 27.75 5.44
C PHE A 431 -6.43 28.84 6.24
N ARG A 432 -7.77 28.81 6.26
CA ARG A 432 -8.62 29.76 6.98
C ARG A 432 -9.84 29.09 7.64
N ALA A 433 -9.91 27.76 7.60
CA ALA A 433 -10.97 27.04 8.31
C ALA A 433 -10.62 26.91 9.80
N GLN A 434 -11.62 26.62 10.65
CA GLN A 434 -11.39 26.42 12.09
C GLN A 434 -10.57 25.15 12.38
N THR A 435 -10.72 24.12 11.55
CA THR A 435 -10.04 22.83 11.73
C THR A 435 -9.24 22.46 10.50
N PRO A 436 -7.95 22.05 10.63
CA PRO A 436 -7.16 21.57 9.51
C PRO A 436 -7.79 20.35 8.86
N ARG A 437 -7.67 20.24 7.53
CA ARG A 437 -8.17 19.11 6.72
C ARG A 437 -7.06 18.20 6.25
N ASN A 438 -5.81 18.63 6.40
CA ASN A 438 -4.63 17.86 6.04
C ASN A 438 -3.43 18.25 6.91
N HIS A 439 -2.36 17.48 6.79
CA HIS A 439 -1.15 17.67 7.58
C HIS A 439 -0.50 19.05 7.40
N PHE A 440 -0.49 19.58 6.19
CA PHE A 440 0.17 20.85 5.91
C PHE A 440 -0.63 22.04 6.42
N GLU A 441 -1.97 21.98 6.38
CA GLU A 441 -2.82 22.98 7.04
C GLU A 441 -2.60 23.01 8.56
N MET A 442 -2.25 21.85 9.16
CA MET A 442 -1.96 21.75 10.59
C MET A 442 -0.55 22.27 10.92
N THR A 443 0.45 22.06 10.04
CA THR A 443 1.87 22.29 10.38
C THR A 443 2.52 23.46 9.65
N ARG A 444 1.96 23.91 8.51
CA ARG A 444 2.53 24.94 7.63
C ARG A 444 1.47 25.93 7.09
N PRO A 445 0.51 26.40 7.92
CA PRO A 445 -0.45 27.38 7.46
C PRO A 445 0.25 28.66 7.05
N PHE A 446 -0.25 29.34 6.01
CA PHE A 446 0.20 30.68 5.66
C PHE A 446 -0.16 31.66 6.78
N THR A 447 0.80 32.49 7.18
CA THR A 447 0.65 33.50 8.24
C THR A 447 1.24 34.85 7.81
N GLU A 448 0.95 35.91 8.53
CA GLU A 448 1.50 37.25 8.32
C GLU A 448 3.03 37.31 8.41
N ALA A 449 3.66 36.32 9.07
CA ALA A 449 5.10 36.23 9.15
C ALA A 449 5.78 35.69 7.85
N ALA A 450 5.00 35.28 6.85
CA ALA A 450 5.53 34.77 5.61
C ALA A 450 6.29 35.90 4.84
N PRO A 451 7.53 35.66 4.38
CA PRO A 451 8.30 36.67 3.66
C PRO A 451 7.64 37.02 2.32
N GLU A 452 7.50 38.31 2.05
CA GLU A 452 6.99 38.86 0.79
C GLU A 452 8.09 39.35 -0.13
N PRO A 453 7.89 39.36 -1.46
CA PRO A 453 6.70 38.91 -2.23
C PRO A 453 6.48 37.41 -2.18
N VAL A 454 5.21 37.00 -2.29
CA VAL A 454 4.78 35.58 -2.24
C VAL A 454 4.43 35.08 -3.64
N LEU A 455 5.00 33.96 -4.09
CA LEU A 455 4.57 33.28 -5.32
C LEU A 455 3.45 32.30 -4.99
N TYR A 456 2.23 32.60 -5.43
CA TYR A 456 1.09 31.70 -5.27
C TYR A 456 0.99 30.74 -6.46
N VAL A 457 0.93 29.43 -6.16
CA VAL A 457 0.87 28.33 -7.14
C VAL A 457 -0.39 27.52 -6.91
N THR A 458 -1.22 27.39 -7.93
CA THR A 458 -2.48 26.63 -7.87
C THR A 458 -2.73 25.82 -9.14
N LEU A 459 -3.33 24.61 -9.01
CA LEU A 459 -3.75 23.73 -10.12
C LEU A 459 -5.25 23.88 -10.42
N ILE A 460 -6.01 24.47 -9.55
CA ILE A 460 -7.48 24.58 -9.63
C ILE A 460 -7.84 25.99 -10.11
N GLN A 461 -9.11 26.20 -10.44
CA GLN A 461 -9.60 27.58 -10.64
C GLN A 461 -9.16 28.43 -9.45
N THR A 462 -8.50 29.53 -9.76
CA THR A 462 -7.94 30.46 -8.79
C THR A 462 -8.92 30.76 -7.67
N LYS A 463 -8.55 30.52 -6.43
CA LYS A 463 -9.38 30.92 -5.30
C LYS A 463 -9.34 32.44 -5.16
N THR A 464 -10.38 33.09 -5.61
CA THR A 464 -10.54 34.55 -5.49
C THR A 464 -10.44 35.02 -4.04
N SER A 465 -10.80 34.17 -3.08
CA SER A 465 -10.61 34.42 -1.63
C SER A 465 -9.14 34.55 -1.21
N VAL A 466 -8.19 33.90 -1.92
CA VAL A 466 -6.76 34.11 -1.68
C VAL A 466 -6.34 35.48 -2.20
N LEU A 467 -6.69 35.78 -3.46
CA LEU A 467 -6.25 37.00 -4.13
C LEU A 467 -6.78 38.27 -3.46
N LYS A 468 -7.98 38.24 -2.87
CA LYS A 468 -8.62 39.35 -2.19
C LYS A 468 -7.97 39.71 -0.83
N ARG A 469 -7.07 38.91 -0.33
CA ARG A 469 -6.37 39.13 0.95
C ARG A 469 -5.01 39.78 0.78
N PHE A 470 -4.71 40.26 -0.42
CA PHE A 470 -3.45 40.91 -0.72
C PHE A 470 -3.74 42.22 -1.48
N ASP A 471 -3.03 43.31 -1.12
CA ASP A 471 -3.13 44.59 -1.79
C ASP A 471 -2.91 44.47 -3.31
N THR A 472 -1.93 43.65 -3.66
CA THR A 472 -1.63 43.41 -5.07
C THR A 472 -1.55 41.91 -5.36
N SER A 473 -2.24 41.52 -6.42
CA SER A 473 -2.23 40.16 -6.96
C SER A 473 -1.97 40.23 -8.48
N GLN A 474 -0.70 40.10 -8.86
CA GLN A 474 -0.29 40.15 -10.27
C GLN A 474 -0.30 38.76 -10.87
N PRO A 475 -1.08 38.46 -11.93
CA PRO A 475 -0.98 37.19 -12.64
C PRO A 475 0.36 37.13 -13.40
N ILE A 476 1.14 36.07 -13.17
CA ILE A 476 2.39 35.81 -13.88
C ILE A 476 2.09 35.01 -15.16
N GLY A 477 1.13 34.08 -15.09
CA GLY A 477 0.74 33.25 -16.22
C GLY A 477 0.30 31.85 -15.83
N LYS A 478 0.14 31.01 -16.86
CA LYS A 478 -0.19 29.61 -16.71
C LYS A 478 0.79 28.75 -17.52
N GLN A 479 1.10 27.55 -17.02
CA GLN A 479 1.96 26.58 -17.68
C GLN A 479 1.39 25.18 -17.56
N GLN A 480 1.66 24.36 -18.56
CA GLN A 480 1.25 22.95 -18.60
C GLN A 480 2.44 22.02 -18.35
N PHE A 481 2.21 20.90 -17.67
CA PHE A 481 3.23 19.97 -17.23
C PHE A 481 2.82 18.51 -17.49
N PRO A 482 3.80 17.59 -17.77
CA PRO A 482 5.21 17.88 -18.01
C PRO A 482 5.44 18.76 -19.23
N THR A 483 6.63 19.38 -19.34
CA THR A 483 6.99 20.28 -20.45
C THR A 483 7.60 19.54 -21.64
N ASP A 484 8.10 18.32 -21.42
CA ASP A 484 8.79 17.47 -22.42
C ASP A 484 7.94 16.29 -22.92
N ALA A 485 6.69 16.22 -22.50
CA ALA A 485 5.73 15.20 -22.91
C ALA A 485 4.30 15.77 -22.98
N GLN A 486 3.31 14.94 -23.30
CA GLN A 486 1.91 15.38 -23.30
C GLN A 486 1.50 15.85 -21.90
N PRO A 487 1.00 17.11 -21.77
CA PRO A 487 0.65 17.68 -20.47
C PRO A 487 -0.50 16.92 -19.79
N VAL A 488 -0.36 16.72 -18.49
CA VAL A 488 -1.37 16.09 -17.63
C VAL A 488 -1.92 17.02 -16.55
N ARG A 489 -1.29 18.21 -16.39
CA ARG A 489 -1.72 19.23 -15.44
C ARG A 489 -1.41 20.64 -15.93
N GLU A 490 -2.20 21.62 -15.49
CA GLU A 490 -1.97 23.06 -15.70
C GLU A 490 -1.84 23.73 -14.34
N ALA A 491 -0.79 24.55 -14.15
CA ALA A 491 -0.65 25.40 -12.98
C ALA A 491 -0.73 26.88 -13.35
N ARG A 492 -1.27 27.69 -12.45
CA ARG A 492 -1.37 29.15 -12.52
C ARG A 492 -0.51 29.77 -11.42
N PHE A 493 0.13 30.86 -11.79
CA PHE A 493 1.10 31.56 -10.93
C PHE A 493 0.69 33.00 -10.77
N TYR A 494 0.74 33.50 -9.52
CA TYR A 494 0.47 34.90 -9.15
C TYR A 494 1.56 35.40 -8.21
N LEU A 495 1.98 36.66 -8.39
CA LEU A 495 2.81 37.35 -7.43
C LEU A 495 1.91 38.17 -6.49
N LEU A 496 2.01 37.91 -5.21
CA LEU A 496 1.19 38.53 -4.19
C LEU A 496 2.04 39.42 -3.27
N LYS A 497 1.53 40.59 -2.88
CA LYS A 497 2.18 41.52 -1.96
C LYS A 497 1.11 42.25 -1.11
N GLY A 498 1.52 42.65 0.11
CA GLY A 498 0.68 43.41 1.02
C GLY A 498 -0.47 42.53 1.56
N TYR A 499 -0.09 41.54 2.37
CA TYR A 499 -1.11 40.70 3.03
C TYR A 499 -1.90 41.52 4.08
N GLU A 500 -3.21 41.64 3.92
CA GLU A 500 -4.08 42.48 4.75
C GLU A 500 -4.52 41.82 6.06
N GLY A 501 -4.03 40.63 6.37
CA GLY A 501 -4.43 39.91 7.57
C GLY A 501 -5.81 39.24 7.48
N ASP A 502 -6.28 38.72 8.62
CA ASP A 502 -7.57 38.02 8.71
C ASP A 502 -8.77 38.98 8.89
N ASN A 503 -8.51 40.29 9.13
CA ASN A 503 -9.51 41.31 9.45
C ASN A 503 -10.07 42.04 8.21
N ALA A 504 -9.64 41.71 7.01
CA ALA A 504 -10.16 42.31 5.77
C ALA A 504 -11.43 41.56 5.33
N ASP A 505 -12.59 41.94 5.87
CA ASP A 505 -13.92 41.62 5.35
C ASP A 505 -14.57 42.83 4.71
#